data_8466c5e12efacbe6f4150d7c9beb5db2
#
_entry.id   8466c5e12efacbe6f4150d7c9beb5db2
#
_cell.length_a   1.000
_cell.length_b   1.000
_cell.length_c   1.000
_cell.angle_alpha   90.00
_cell.angle_beta   90.00
_cell.angle_gamma   90.00
#
_symmetry.space_group_name_H-M   'P 1'
#
loop_
_entity.id
_entity.type
_entity.pdbx_description
1 polymer ?
#
loop_
_entity_poly.entity_id
_entity_poly.type
_entity_poly.pdbx_seq_one_letter_code
_entity_poly.pdbx_strand_id
1 'polypeptide(L)'
;MKLATETSPVKFDASVEIHIRLGVDPRQADQNIRSTVALPHGTGKDVRVAVFAPESEHAAAKKAGADIIGDEEFLSQLDKEELNFDILVATPQYMPKLGKYARLLGPRGLMPNPKSGTVATDVAKAVSEAKAGKVEYRVDKQAIVHLSIGKVSFGAEKLSENARAFLTSLNSQKPSSLKGVYVKSVAITTTMGPGIKVENSL
;
A
#
# COMPACT_ATOMS: atom_id res chain seq x y z
N MET A 1 -17.33 -11.80 0.94
CA MET A 1 -16.49 -11.76 2.18
C MET A 1 -16.75 -12.97 3.09
N LYS A 2 -17.98 -13.29 3.51
CA LYS A 2 -18.25 -14.45 4.38
C LYS A 2 -17.60 -15.74 3.87
N LEU A 3 -17.82 -16.10 2.62
CA LEU A 3 -17.26 -17.32 2.05
C LEU A 3 -15.72 -17.35 2.13
N ALA A 4 -15.04 -16.20 1.91
CA ALA A 4 -13.59 -16.14 2.02
C ALA A 4 -13.08 -16.36 3.44
N THR A 5 -13.79 -15.87 4.46
CA THR A 5 -13.41 -16.09 5.86
C THR A 5 -13.69 -17.52 6.32
N GLU A 6 -14.78 -18.14 5.85
CA GLU A 6 -15.16 -19.51 6.19
C GLU A 6 -14.29 -20.58 5.51
N THR A 7 -13.82 -20.31 4.29
CA THR A 7 -13.00 -21.25 3.51
C THR A 7 -11.49 -21.12 3.75
N SER A 8 -11.08 -20.31 4.71
CA SER A 8 -9.66 -20.18 5.07
C SER A 8 -9.15 -21.47 5.72
N PRO A 9 -8.19 -22.18 5.10
CA PRO A 9 -7.76 -23.51 5.59
C PRO A 9 -6.72 -23.44 6.70
N VAL A 10 -6.22 -22.24 7.02
CA VAL A 10 -5.06 -22.05 7.92
C VAL A 10 -5.48 -21.72 9.35
N LYS A 11 -4.63 -22.09 10.31
CA LYS A 11 -4.85 -21.82 11.74
C LYS A 11 -4.37 -20.44 12.20
N PHE A 12 -3.55 -19.77 11.40
CA PHE A 12 -3.09 -18.41 11.69
C PHE A 12 -4.06 -17.37 11.09
N ASP A 13 -4.00 -16.14 11.57
CA ASP A 13 -4.81 -15.04 11.06
C ASP A 13 -4.38 -14.63 9.65
N ALA A 14 -5.02 -15.24 8.65
CA ALA A 14 -4.69 -15.06 7.24
C ALA A 14 -5.04 -13.66 6.75
N SER A 15 -4.23 -13.14 5.82
CA SER A 15 -4.58 -11.91 5.10
C SER A 15 -5.67 -12.19 4.08
N VAL A 16 -6.62 -11.27 3.94
CA VAL A 16 -7.64 -11.29 2.88
C VAL A 16 -7.18 -10.32 1.80
N GLU A 17 -7.08 -10.82 0.58
CA GLU A 17 -6.59 -10.08 -0.57
C GLU A 17 -7.66 -9.98 -1.65
N ILE A 18 -7.69 -8.83 -2.32
CA ILE A 18 -8.54 -8.60 -3.49
C ILE A 18 -7.66 -8.44 -4.73
N HIS A 19 -8.05 -9.12 -5.79
CA HIS A 19 -7.36 -9.09 -7.08
C HIS A 19 -8.34 -8.63 -8.13
N ILE A 20 -8.02 -7.52 -8.79
CA ILE A 20 -8.90 -6.89 -9.78
C ILE A 20 -8.19 -6.83 -11.12
N ARG A 21 -8.71 -7.55 -12.11
CA ARG A 21 -8.24 -7.45 -13.49
C ARG A 21 -8.92 -6.29 -14.17
N LEU A 22 -8.10 -5.37 -14.67
CA LEU A 22 -8.56 -4.17 -15.36
C LEU A 22 -8.49 -4.34 -16.89
N GLY A 23 -9.18 -3.46 -17.60
CA GLY A 23 -9.13 -3.38 -19.06
C GLY A 23 -8.06 -2.42 -19.59
N VAL A 24 -7.11 -1.99 -18.75
CA VAL A 24 -6.05 -1.06 -19.12
C VAL A 24 -4.88 -1.76 -19.81
N ASP A 25 -4.10 -1.01 -20.58
CA ASP A 25 -2.82 -1.46 -21.12
C ASP A 25 -1.66 -0.90 -20.27
N PRO A 26 -0.99 -1.75 -19.46
CA PRO A 26 0.10 -1.29 -18.56
C PRO A 26 1.34 -0.78 -19.31
N ARG A 27 1.44 -1.00 -20.61
CA ARG A 27 2.54 -0.48 -21.46
C ARG A 27 2.38 1.01 -21.77
N GLN A 28 1.15 1.52 -21.69
CA GLN A 28 0.87 2.94 -21.89
C GLN A 28 1.03 3.69 -20.57
N ALA A 29 1.83 4.74 -20.58
CA ALA A 29 2.17 5.50 -19.38
C ALA A 29 0.95 6.17 -18.72
N ASP A 30 -0.03 6.59 -19.51
CA ASP A 30 -1.30 7.20 -19.09
C ASP A 30 -2.30 6.19 -18.48
N GLN A 31 -2.14 4.90 -18.80
CA GLN A 31 -2.96 3.80 -18.26
C GLN A 31 -2.27 3.05 -17.10
N ASN A 32 -1.07 3.45 -16.71
CA ASN A 32 -0.35 2.87 -15.59
C ASN A 32 -0.86 3.47 -14.27
N ILE A 33 -1.87 2.82 -13.70
CA ILE A 33 -2.51 3.26 -12.46
C ILE A 33 -1.61 2.95 -11.27
N ARG A 34 -1.30 4.00 -10.51
CA ARG A 34 -0.62 3.92 -9.21
C ARG A 34 -1.21 4.98 -8.29
N SER A 35 -1.82 4.56 -7.21
CA SER A 35 -2.48 5.44 -6.26
C SER A 35 -2.47 4.85 -4.85
N THR A 36 -3.05 5.56 -3.91
CA THR A 36 -3.18 5.13 -2.53
C THR A 36 -4.63 5.15 -2.09
N VAL A 37 -4.94 4.31 -1.14
CA VAL A 37 -6.24 4.28 -0.46
C VAL A 37 -6.02 4.22 1.05
N ALA A 38 -6.77 5.01 1.80
CA ALA A 38 -6.88 4.85 3.24
C ALA A 38 -8.01 3.84 3.52
N LEU A 39 -7.66 2.72 4.14
CA LEU A 39 -8.62 1.71 4.52
C LEU A 39 -9.25 2.10 5.86
N PRO A 40 -10.60 2.20 5.98
CA PRO A 40 -11.28 2.64 7.20
C PRO A 40 -10.89 1.83 8.45
N HIS A 41 -10.65 0.53 8.29
CA HIS A 41 -10.27 -0.38 9.38
C HIS A 41 -8.78 -0.77 9.36
N GLY A 42 -7.97 -0.10 8.53
CA GLY A 42 -6.55 -0.46 8.35
C GLY A 42 -6.35 -1.83 7.70
N THR A 43 -5.12 -2.31 7.74
CA THR A 43 -4.71 -3.61 7.16
C THR A 43 -4.61 -4.75 8.19
N GLY A 44 -4.65 -4.43 9.49
CA GLY A 44 -4.40 -5.39 10.58
C GLY A 44 -2.93 -5.84 10.68
N LYS A 45 -2.02 -5.09 10.10
CA LYS A 45 -0.57 -5.25 10.27
C LYS A 45 -0.04 -4.09 11.07
N ASP A 46 0.82 -4.38 12.03
CA ASP A 46 1.62 -3.36 12.72
C ASP A 46 2.72 -2.90 11.77
N VAL A 47 2.50 -1.75 11.15
CA VAL A 47 3.42 -1.19 10.16
C VAL A 47 4.51 -0.40 10.88
N ARG A 48 5.76 -0.76 10.66
CA ARG A 48 6.93 -0.01 11.15
C ARG A 48 7.27 1.08 10.15
N VAL A 49 7.17 2.32 10.62
CA VAL A 49 7.41 3.50 9.79
C VAL A 49 8.77 4.09 10.12
N ALA A 50 9.63 4.13 9.10
CA ALA A 50 10.89 4.87 9.16
C ALA A 50 10.73 6.26 8.56
N VAL A 51 11.39 7.24 9.17
CA VAL A 51 11.37 8.64 8.73
C VAL A 51 12.78 9.11 8.45
N PHE A 52 12.98 9.65 7.26
CA PHE A 52 14.22 10.28 6.83
C PHE A 52 13.98 11.77 6.55
N ALA A 53 14.24 12.58 7.56
CA ALA A 53 13.92 13.99 7.59
C ALA A 53 14.94 14.78 8.42
N PRO A 54 15.01 16.13 8.30
CA PRO A 54 15.89 16.97 9.12
C PRO A 54 15.50 16.87 10.61
N GLU A 55 16.47 17.14 11.48
CA GLU A 55 16.29 17.07 12.95
C GLU A 55 15.12 17.89 13.46
N SER A 56 14.81 19.01 12.82
CA SER A 56 13.66 19.87 13.18
C SER A 56 12.33 19.14 13.14
N GLU A 57 12.20 18.10 12.31
CA GLU A 57 10.97 17.31 12.14
C GLU A 57 10.96 16.02 12.96
N HIS A 58 12.09 15.64 13.56
CA HIS A 58 12.20 14.41 14.35
C HIS A 58 11.22 14.36 15.52
N ALA A 59 11.07 15.47 16.26
CA ALA A 59 10.15 15.55 17.38
C ALA A 59 8.68 15.39 16.95
N ALA A 60 8.31 15.95 15.80
CA ALA A 60 6.96 15.82 15.22
C ALA A 60 6.70 14.39 14.73
N ALA A 61 7.67 13.78 14.04
CA ALA A 61 7.60 12.40 13.56
C ALA A 61 7.47 11.41 14.73
N LYS A 62 8.21 11.59 15.81
CA LYS A 62 8.13 10.76 17.02
C LYS A 62 6.76 10.86 17.69
N LYS A 63 6.19 12.06 17.79
CA LYS A 63 4.83 12.26 18.33
C LYS A 63 3.77 11.60 17.45
N ALA A 64 3.97 11.55 16.13
CA ALA A 64 3.09 10.89 15.18
C ALA A 64 3.22 9.35 15.19
N GLY A 65 4.20 8.79 15.93
CA GLY A 65 4.38 7.35 16.11
C GLY A 65 5.37 6.71 15.13
N ALA A 66 6.33 7.46 14.58
CA ALA A 66 7.41 6.87 13.80
C ALA A 66 8.29 5.96 14.69
N ASP A 67 8.63 4.76 14.15
CA ASP A 67 9.39 3.76 14.88
C ASP A 67 10.90 3.98 14.73
N ILE A 68 11.33 4.39 13.55
CA ILE A 68 12.73 4.67 13.23
C ILE A 68 12.80 6.09 12.70
N ILE A 69 13.62 6.91 13.32
CA ILE A 69 13.83 8.30 12.89
C ILE A 69 15.33 8.51 12.83
N GLY A 70 15.82 8.98 11.72
CA GLY A 70 17.24 9.20 11.58
C GLY A 70 17.59 10.03 10.36
N ASP A 71 18.82 10.49 10.38
CA ASP A 71 19.48 11.16 9.27
C ASP A 71 20.69 10.32 8.83
N GLU A 72 21.88 10.56 9.37
CA GLU A 72 23.10 9.83 9.00
C GLU A 72 23.15 8.41 9.56
N GLU A 73 22.60 8.19 10.77
CA GLU A 73 22.52 6.85 11.37
C GLU A 73 21.65 5.91 10.53
N PHE A 74 20.56 6.44 9.97
CA PHE A 74 19.68 5.67 9.09
C PHE A 74 20.39 5.26 7.79
N LEU A 75 21.23 6.13 7.23
CA LEU A 75 22.04 5.79 6.04
C LEU A 75 23.05 4.69 6.37
N SER A 76 23.66 4.71 7.55
CA SER A 76 24.58 3.67 8.01
C SER A 76 23.90 2.30 8.17
N GLN A 77 22.59 2.27 8.55
CA GLN A 77 21.79 1.03 8.57
C GLN A 77 21.50 0.54 7.15
N LEU A 78 21.19 1.46 6.22
CA LEU A 78 20.99 1.11 4.81
C LEU A 78 22.27 0.59 4.15
N ASP A 79 23.45 1.10 4.51
CA ASP A 79 24.74 0.61 4.03
C ASP A 79 25.00 -0.84 4.49
N LYS A 80 24.47 -1.24 5.65
CA LYS A 80 24.50 -2.63 6.16
C LYS A 80 23.37 -3.50 5.64
N GLU A 81 22.51 -2.97 4.75
CA GLU A 81 21.31 -3.62 4.22
C GLU A 81 20.29 -4.02 5.30
N GLU A 82 20.33 -3.39 6.47
CA GLU A 82 19.38 -3.62 7.55
C GLU A 82 18.09 -2.83 7.29
N LEU A 83 17.04 -3.54 6.85
CA LEU A 83 15.72 -2.96 6.54
C LEU A 83 14.70 -3.42 7.59
N ASN A 84 14.66 -2.74 8.71
CA ASN A 84 13.78 -3.05 9.84
C ASN A 84 12.48 -2.23 9.83
N PHE A 85 12.02 -1.79 8.64
CA PHE A 85 10.82 -0.99 8.45
C PHE A 85 10.00 -1.48 7.25
N ASP A 86 8.72 -1.13 7.25
CA ASP A 86 7.77 -1.52 6.22
C ASP A 86 7.37 -0.34 5.31
N ILE A 87 7.44 0.89 5.83
CA ILE A 87 7.21 2.12 5.07
C ILE A 87 8.33 3.11 5.39
N LEU A 88 8.84 3.77 4.35
CA LEU A 88 9.81 4.86 4.45
C LEU A 88 9.16 6.18 4.03
N VAL A 89 9.10 7.12 4.96
CA VAL A 89 8.69 8.51 4.71
C VAL A 89 9.93 9.38 4.61
N ALA A 90 10.01 10.21 3.59
CA ALA A 90 11.14 11.12 3.40
C ALA A 90 10.68 12.52 3.01
N THR A 91 11.46 13.51 3.39
CA THR A 91 11.27 14.87 2.87
C THR A 91 11.88 15.02 1.47
N PRO A 92 11.35 15.90 0.61
CA PRO A 92 11.86 16.10 -0.74
C PRO A 92 13.36 16.46 -0.80
N GLN A 93 13.86 17.16 0.22
CA GLN A 93 15.27 17.57 0.33
C GLN A 93 16.23 16.39 0.50
N TYR A 94 15.75 15.30 1.12
CA TYR A 94 16.56 14.12 1.41
C TYR A 94 16.46 13.02 0.35
N MET A 95 15.56 13.16 -0.63
CA MET A 95 15.39 12.21 -1.72
C MET A 95 16.67 11.98 -2.55
N PRO A 96 17.51 13.00 -2.86
CA PRO A 96 18.77 12.77 -3.57
C PRO A 96 19.73 11.84 -2.83
N LYS A 97 19.78 11.90 -1.50
CA LYS A 97 20.60 11.02 -0.65
C LYS A 97 20.12 9.56 -0.76
N LEU A 98 18.80 9.35 -0.81
CA LEU A 98 18.19 8.01 -0.97
C LEU A 98 18.38 7.43 -2.39
N GLY A 99 18.70 8.26 -3.38
CA GLY A 99 18.93 7.80 -4.75
C GLY A 99 20.03 6.75 -4.87
N LYS A 100 21.05 6.78 -4.00
CA LYS A 100 22.12 5.77 -3.93
C LYS A 100 21.59 4.39 -3.55
N TYR A 101 20.53 4.35 -2.72
CA TYR A 101 19.91 3.13 -2.20
C TYR A 101 18.73 2.65 -3.05
N ALA A 102 18.47 3.26 -4.21
CA ALA A 102 17.36 2.90 -5.08
C ALA A 102 17.40 1.43 -5.52
N ARG A 103 18.59 0.86 -5.70
CA ARG A 103 18.77 -0.57 -6.02
C ARG A 103 18.37 -1.51 -4.88
N LEU A 104 18.51 -1.05 -3.63
CA LEU A 104 18.15 -1.80 -2.43
C LEU A 104 16.65 -1.66 -2.11
N LEU A 105 16.16 -0.42 -2.09
CA LEU A 105 14.79 -0.07 -1.70
C LEU A 105 13.75 -0.33 -2.79
N GLY A 106 14.15 -0.15 -4.07
CA GLY A 106 13.24 -0.25 -5.22
C GLY A 106 12.60 -1.63 -5.40
N PRO A 107 13.37 -2.73 -5.46
CA PRO A 107 12.79 -4.08 -5.61
C PRO A 107 11.87 -4.49 -4.47
N ARG A 108 12.12 -3.98 -3.25
CA ARG A 108 11.32 -4.24 -2.06
C ARG A 108 10.09 -3.33 -1.93
N GLY A 109 9.94 -2.35 -2.82
CA GLY A 109 8.82 -1.40 -2.78
C GLY A 109 8.90 -0.36 -1.67
N LEU A 110 10.05 -0.21 -1.01
CA LEU A 110 10.28 0.69 0.13
C LEU A 110 10.73 2.10 -0.29
N MET A 111 10.96 2.32 -1.59
CA MET A 111 11.40 3.64 -2.08
C MET A 111 10.28 4.67 -1.97
N PRO A 112 10.51 5.80 -1.27
CA PRO A 112 9.50 6.85 -1.15
C PRO A 112 9.06 7.40 -2.49
N ASN A 113 7.77 7.70 -2.63
CA ASN A 113 7.19 8.22 -3.86
C ASN A 113 6.19 9.36 -3.56
N PRO A 114 6.25 10.49 -4.28
CA PRO A 114 5.26 11.56 -4.13
C PRO A 114 3.82 11.11 -4.40
N LYS A 115 3.60 10.18 -5.35
CA LYS A 115 2.27 9.65 -5.68
C LYS A 115 1.67 8.81 -4.55
N SER A 116 2.50 8.16 -3.73
CA SER A 116 2.05 7.40 -2.56
C SER A 116 1.96 8.26 -1.29
N GLY A 117 2.33 9.55 -1.38
CA GLY A 117 2.33 10.46 -0.24
C GLY A 117 3.39 10.13 0.83
N THR A 118 4.38 9.27 0.48
CA THR A 118 5.52 8.95 1.34
C THR A 118 6.68 9.93 1.17
N VAL A 119 6.61 10.81 0.17
CA VAL A 119 7.43 12.03 0.06
C VAL A 119 6.54 13.21 0.42
N ALA A 120 6.72 13.77 1.61
CA ALA A 120 5.89 14.84 2.13
C ALA A 120 6.74 15.92 2.81
N THR A 121 6.25 17.15 2.79
CA THR A 121 6.78 18.26 3.58
C THR A 121 6.31 18.21 5.03
N ASP A 122 5.09 17.68 5.26
CA ASP A 122 4.55 17.41 6.59
C ASP A 122 4.71 15.92 6.93
N VAL A 123 5.82 15.62 7.58
CA VAL A 123 6.19 14.25 7.96
C VAL A 123 5.23 13.68 8.99
N ALA A 124 4.75 14.49 9.95
CA ALA A 124 3.85 14.01 10.99
C ALA A 124 2.53 13.49 10.42
N LYS A 125 1.96 14.22 9.45
CA LYS A 125 0.74 13.82 8.74
C LYS A 125 0.97 12.55 7.94
N ALA A 126 2.08 12.44 7.19
CA ALA A 126 2.41 11.27 6.40
C ALA A 126 2.58 10.01 7.26
N VAL A 127 3.22 10.13 8.44
CA VAL A 127 3.37 9.03 9.40
C VAL A 127 2.03 8.60 9.97
N SER A 128 1.18 9.56 10.38
CA SER A 128 -0.14 9.24 10.93
C SER A 128 -1.04 8.56 9.89
N GLU A 129 -1.03 9.00 8.63
CA GLU A 129 -1.75 8.35 7.54
C GLU A 129 -1.24 6.94 7.24
N ALA A 130 0.08 6.74 7.25
CA ALA A 130 0.71 5.42 7.07
C ALA A 130 0.29 4.45 8.18
N LYS A 131 0.30 4.89 9.44
CA LYS A 131 -0.16 4.13 10.62
C LYS A 131 -1.67 3.88 10.60
N ALA A 132 -2.46 4.82 10.06
CA ALA A 132 -3.91 4.67 9.92
C ALA A 132 -4.35 3.66 8.85
N GLY A 133 -3.41 3.05 8.11
CA GLY A 133 -3.72 2.03 7.10
C GLY A 133 -3.84 2.57 5.68
N LYS A 134 -3.09 3.63 5.36
CA LYS A 134 -2.91 4.07 3.97
C LYS A 134 -2.04 3.06 3.23
N VAL A 135 -2.60 2.45 2.19
CA VAL A 135 -1.93 1.43 1.37
C VAL A 135 -1.79 1.92 -0.06
N GLU A 136 -0.62 1.68 -0.64
CA GLU A 136 -0.38 1.92 -2.05
C GLU A 136 -0.82 0.71 -2.88
N TYR A 137 -1.45 0.97 -4.01
CA TYR A 137 -1.75 -0.05 -5.02
C TYR A 137 -1.27 0.39 -6.40
N ARG A 138 -0.89 -0.57 -7.20
CA ARG A 138 -0.43 -0.35 -8.57
C ARG A 138 -0.91 -1.47 -9.48
N VAL A 139 -1.04 -1.15 -10.76
CA VAL A 139 -1.29 -2.14 -11.81
C VAL A 139 0.01 -2.88 -12.13
N ASP A 140 -0.05 -4.19 -12.25
CA ASP A 140 1.05 -5.03 -12.68
C ASP A 140 1.14 -5.12 -14.21
N LYS A 141 2.10 -5.90 -14.71
CA LYS A 141 2.30 -6.11 -16.16
C LYS A 141 1.16 -6.86 -16.85
N GLN A 142 0.27 -7.50 -16.07
CA GLN A 142 -0.89 -8.27 -16.56
C GLN A 142 -2.20 -7.49 -16.43
N ALA A 143 -2.12 -6.19 -16.12
CA ALA A 143 -3.26 -5.32 -15.86
C ALA A 143 -4.09 -5.76 -14.65
N ILE A 144 -3.45 -6.33 -13.63
CA ILE A 144 -4.10 -6.75 -12.39
C ILE A 144 -3.62 -5.83 -11.24
N VAL A 145 -4.54 -5.46 -10.38
CA VAL A 145 -4.25 -4.78 -9.10
C VAL A 145 -4.42 -5.79 -7.98
N HIS A 146 -3.43 -5.86 -7.10
CA HIS A 146 -3.43 -6.71 -5.91
C HIS A 146 -3.40 -5.82 -4.67
N LEU A 147 -4.29 -6.09 -3.72
CA LEU A 147 -4.35 -5.35 -2.46
C LEU A 147 -4.80 -6.26 -1.31
N SER A 148 -4.07 -6.21 -0.19
CA SER A 148 -4.54 -6.79 1.06
C SER A 148 -5.51 -5.82 1.73
N ILE A 149 -6.75 -6.28 1.99
CA ILE A 149 -7.85 -5.46 2.55
C ILE A 149 -8.05 -5.68 4.05
N GLY A 150 -7.28 -6.58 4.65
CA GLY A 150 -7.34 -6.86 6.08
C GLY A 150 -7.01 -8.30 6.43
N LYS A 151 -7.37 -8.69 7.63
CA LYS A 151 -7.20 -10.03 8.18
C LYS A 151 -8.54 -10.75 8.31
N VAL A 152 -8.51 -12.09 8.35
CA VAL A 152 -9.72 -12.92 8.58
C VAL A 152 -10.41 -12.54 9.89
N SER A 153 -9.64 -12.21 10.92
CA SER A 153 -10.12 -11.74 12.23
C SER A 153 -10.99 -10.48 12.19
N PHE A 154 -10.91 -9.67 11.12
CA PHE A 154 -11.74 -8.47 10.98
C PHE A 154 -13.23 -8.78 10.80
N GLY A 155 -13.54 -9.97 10.30
CA GLY A 155 -14.91 -10.36 9.95
C GLY A 155 -15.39 -9.75 8.62
N ALA A 156 -16.50 -10.30 8.13
CA ALA A 156 -17.01 -9.98 6.79
C ALA A 156 -17.44 -8.51 6.60
N GLU A 157 -17.91 -7.84 7.66
CA GLU A 157 -18.42 -6.46 7.59
C GLU A 157 -17.28 -5.46 7.36
N LYS A 158 -16.26 -5.45 8.23
CA LYS A 158 -15.10 -4.57 8.11
C LYS A 158 -14.33 -4.79 6.81
N LEU A 159 -14.19 -6.06 6.40
CA LEU A 159 -13.57 -6.40 5.11
C LEU A 159 -14.39 -5.86 3.92
N SER A 160 -15.72 -5.87 4.02
CA SER A 160 -16.59 -5.31 2.98
C SER A 160 -16.46 -3.79 2.88
N GLU A 161 -16.33 -3.09 4.01
CA GLU A 161 -16.12 -1.64 4.03
C GLU A 161 -14.75 -1.26 3.44
N ASN A 162 -13.70 -1.97 3.82
CA ASN A 162 -12.37 -1.78 3.24
C ASN A 162 -12.37 -2.04 1.73
N ALA A 163 -13.03 -3.12 1.27
CA ALA A 163 -13.14 -3.42 -0.15
C ALA A 163 -13.91 -2.34 -0.92
N ARG A 164 -15.00 -1.82 -0.36
CA ARG A 164 -15.76 -0.71 -0.97
C ARG A 164 -14.93 0.55 -1.08
N ALA A 165 -14.20 0.92 -0.02
CA ALA A 165 -13.30 2.07 -0.03
C ALA A 165 -12.23 1.93 -1.14
N PHE A 166 -11.65 0.73 -1.28
CA PHE A 166 -10.70 0.44 -2.34
C PHE A 166 -11.33 0.54 -3.74
N LEU A 167 -12.49 -0.08 -3.97
CA LEU A 167 -13.19 -0.03 -5.26
C LEU A 167 -13.57 1.40 -5.66
N THR A 168 -14.01 2.21 -4.70
CA THR A 168 -14.31 3.64 -4.93
C THR A 168 -13.05 4.40 -5.33
N SER A 169 -11.94 4.20 -4.62
CA SER A 169 -10.65 4.79 -4.97
C SER A 169 -10.17 4.35 -6.36
N LEU A 170 -10.29 3.06 -6.68
CA LEU A 170 -9.90 2.51 -7.97
C LEU A 170 -10.73 3.10 -9.12
N ASN A 171 -12.05 3.23 -8.93
CA ASN A 171 -12.94 3.82 -9.94
C ASN A 171 -12.66 5.31 -10.18
N SER A 172 -12.25 6.05 -9.16
CA SER A 172 -11.86 7.46 -9.31
C SER A 172 -10.57 7.64 -10.13
N GLN A 173 -9.73 6.61 -10.22
CA GLN A 173 -8.49 6.58 -10.98
C GLN A 173 -8.66 6.05 -12.42
N LYS A 174 -9.89 5.85 -12.88
CA LYS A 174 -10.15 5.39 -14.25
C LYS A 174 -9.57 6.39 -15.27
N PRO A 175 -8.65 5.94 -16.16
CA PRO A 175 -8.10 6.80 -17.19
C PRO A 175 -9.17 7.26 -18.18
N SER A 176 -9.14 8.53 -18.58
CA SER A 176 -10.06 9.08 -19.58
C SER A 176 -9.82 8.48 -20.98
N SER A 177 -8.61 8.02 -21.24
CA SER A 177 -8.21 7.37 -22.50
C SER A 177 -8.75 5.95 -22.67
N LEU A 178 -9.28 5.35 -21.57
CA LEU A 178 -9.77 3.99 -21.62
C LEU A 178 -11.10 3.88 -22.38
N LYS A 179 -11.08 3.15 -23.48
CA LYS A 179 -12.27 2.74 -24.23
C LYS A 179 -12.67 1.31 -23.83
N GLY A 180 -13.86 1.15 -23.25
CA GLY A 180 -14.40 -0.16 -22.89
C GLY A 180 -14.54 -0.43 -21.39
N VAL A 181 -14.61 -1.71 -21.03
CA VAL A 181 -14.86 -2.16 -19.67
C VAL A 181 -13.60 -1.95 -18.81
N TYR A 182 -13.74 -1.16 -17.74
CA TYR A 182 -12.63 -0.86 -16.82
C TYR A 182 -12.29 -2.04 -15.92
N VAL A 183 -13.27 -2.57 -15.20
CA VAL A 183 -13.10 -3.74 -14.32
C VAL A 183 -13.58 -4.99 -15.05
N LYS A 184 -12.65 -5.89 -15.41
CA LYS A 184 -12.97 -7.14 -16.14
C LYS A 184 -13.37 -8.27 -15.19
N SER A 185 -12.68 -8.42 -14.08
CA SER A 185 -12.99 -9.45 -13.07
C SER A 185 -12.45 -9.05 -11.71
N VAL A 186 -13.17 -9.49 -10.69
CA VAL A 186 -12.78 -9.32 -9.28
C VAL A 186 -12.69 -10.70 -8.65
N ALA A 187 -11.62 -10.97 -7.93
CA ALA A 187 -11.46 -12.18 -7.14
C ALA A 187 -10.98 -11.82 -5.73
N ILE A 188 -11.42 -12.57 -4.75
CA ILE A 188 -11.01 -12.46 -3.36
C ILE A 188 -10.40 -13.78 -2.95
N THR A 189 -9.30 -13.73 -2.23
CA THR A 189 -8.64 -14.91 -1.67
C THR A 189 -8.15 -14.63 -0.25
N THR A 190 -7.94 -15.68 0.50
CA THR A 190 -7.19 -15.63 1.76
C THR A 190 -5.84 -16.27 1.55
N THR A 191 -4.88 -15.99 2.44
CA THR A 191 -3.57 -16.65 2.39
C THR A 191 -3.77 -18.17 2.41
N MET A 192 -3.29 -18.86 1.36
CA MET A 192 -3.46 -20.31 1.14
C MET A 192 -4.92 -20.77 0.90
N GLY A 193 -5.87 -19.84 0.79
CA GLY A 193 -7.28 -20.16 0.51
C GLY A 193 -7.62 -20.22 -0.99
N PRO A 194 -8.80 -20.72 -1.33
CA PRO A 194 -9.28 -20.74 -2.71
C PRO A 194 -9.58 -19.33 -3.22
N GLY A 195 -9.41 -19.12 -4.52
CA GLY A 195 -9.82 -17.89 -5.19
C GLY A 195 -11.32 -17.85 -5.44
N ILE A 196 -12.00 -16.87 -4.87
CA ILE A 196 -13.45 -16.69 -4.97
C ILE A 196 -13.72 -15.56 -5.96
N LYS A 197 -14.37 -15.87 -7.08
CA LYS A 197 -14.83 -14.87 -8.04
C LYS A 197 -16.00 -14.09 -7.45
N VAL A 198 -15.97 -12.78 -7.61
CA VAL A 198 -17.05 -11.88 -7.21
C VAL A 198 -17.76 -11.41 -8.49
N GLU A 199 -19.08 -11.50 -8.49
CA GLU A 199 -19.88 -10.92 -9.58
C GLU A 199 -19.66 -9.41 -9.64
N ASN A 200 -19.38 -8.94 -10.85
CA ASN A 200 -19.08 -7.55 -11.11
C ASN A 200 -20.40 -6.82 -11.41
N SER A 201 -21.00 -6.25 -10.39
CA SER A 201 -22.18 -5.38 -10.49
C SER A 201 -21.81 -3.88 -10.44
N LEU A 202 -20.59 -3.54 -10.90
CA LEU A 202 -20.05 -2.18 -10.92
C LEU A 202 -20.22 -1.55 -12.29
#